data_2d849f1863ba82fa5934ff11e58bf002
#
_entry.id   2d849f1863ba82fa5934ff11e58bf002
#
_cell.length_a   1.000
_cell.length_b   1.000
_cell.length_c   1.000
_cell.angle_alpha   90.00
_cell.angle_beta   90.00
_cell.angle_gamma   90.00
#
_symmetry.space_group_name_H-M   'P 1'
#
loop_
_entity.id
_entity.type
_entity.pdbx_description
1 polymer ?
#
loop_
_entity_poly.entity_id
_entity_poly.type
_entity_poly.pdbx_seq_one_letter_code
_entity_poly.pdbx_strand_id
1 'polypeptide(L)'
;MDPWQKESLGLKVGDFIIWQGEAIEAEGHPAVVSPGMKGKVLSLHNGFHLDVADVAPIPPKAVVRFESGMRMMVDARMKWEWVDGAG
;
A
#
# COMPACT_ATOMS: atom_id res chain seq x y z
N MET A 1 -0.64 -5.75 -29.43
CA MET A 1 -1.17 -5.17 -28.17
C MET A 1 -1.04 -6.19 -27.05
N ASP A 2 -0.42 -5.78 -25.95
CA ASP A 2 -0.21 -6.67 -24.82
C ASP A 2 -1.54 -6.86 -24.07
N PRO A 3 -2.01 -8.11 -23.85
CA PRO A 3 -3.27 -8.31 -23.14
C PRO A 3 -3.17 -7.95 -21.65
N TRP A 4 -1.97 -7.88 -21.09
CA TRP A 4 -1.76 -7.49 -19.70
C TRP A 4 -1.65 -5.98 -19.59
N GLN A 5 -2.48 -5.41 -18.72
CA GLN A 5 -2.40 -3.99 -18.37
C GLN A 5 -1.76 -3.86 -16.99
N LYS A 6 -0.67 -3.11 -16.95
CA LYS A 6 0.06 -2.87 -15.71
C LYS A 6 -0.60 -1.75 -14.93
N GLU A 7 -0.85 -1.99 -13.66
CA GLU A 7 -1.44 -1.02 -12.76
C GLU A 7 -0.47 -0.65 -11.64
N SER A 8 -0.61 0.55 -11.11
CA SER A 8 0.20 0.99 -9.97
C SER A 8 -0.64 1.84 -9.03
N LEU A 9 -0.15 2.00 -7.79
CA LEU A 9 -0.79 2.85 -6.79
C LEU A 9 -0.47 4.33 -6.98
N GLY A 10 0.40 4.66 -7.92
CA GLY A 10 0.88 6.03 -8.09
C GLY A 10 1.94 6.45 -7.07
N LEU A 11 2.43 5.50 -6.30
CA LEU A 11 3.46 5.73 -5.29
C LEU A 11 4.85 5.38 -5.83
N LYS A 12 5.86 5.94 -5.18
CA LYS A 12 7.28 5.62 -5.43
C LYS A 12 7.92 5.15 -4.13
N VAL A 13 8.96 4.33 -4.24
CA VAL A 13 9.77 3.96 -3.08
C VAL A 13 10.32 5.22 -2.44
N GLY A 14 10.16 5.34 -1.14
CA GLY A 14 10.55 6.52 -0.39
C GLY A 14 9.41 7.52 -0.14
N ASP A 15 8.28 7.38 -0.84
CA ASP A 15 7.10 8.20 -0.58
C ASP A 15 6.54 7.91 0.81
N PHE A 16 5.75 8.85 1.31
CA PHE A 16 5.06 8.70 2.60
C PHE A 16 3.56 8.67 2.39
N ILE A 17 2.90 7.89 3.23
CA ILE A 17 1.44 7.86 3.30
C ILE A 17 0.99 8.04 4.75
N ILE A 18 -0.25 8.47 4.92
CA ILE A 18 -0.90 8.56 6.23
C ILE A 18 -2.02 7.52 6.25
N TRP A 19 -2.01 6.67 7.25
CA TRP A 19 -3.08 5.69 7.43
C TRP A 19 -4.39 6.37 7.81
N GLN A 20 -5.46 6.02 7.13
CA GLN A 20 -6.79 6.60 7.33
C GLN A 20 -7.81 5.55 7.80
N GLY A 21 -7.42 4.31 7.84
CA GLY A 21 -8.29 3.21 8.23
C GLY A 21 -8.35 2.98 9.73
N GLU A 22 -8.97 1.89 10.11
CA GLU A 22 -9.06 1.50 11.51
C GLU A 22 -7.70 1.13 12.06
N ALA A 23 -7.54 1.25 13.38
CA ALA A 23 -6.32 0.84 14.06
C ALA A 23 -6.08 -0.66 13.88
N ILE A 24 -4.84 -1.02 13.61
CA ILE A 24 -4.43 -2.41 13.40
C ILE A 24 -3.40 -2.75 14.48
N GLU A 25 -3.67 -3.84 15.21
CA GLU A 25 -2.75 -4.36 16.21
C GLU A 25 -2.19 -5.70 15.72
N ALA A 26 -0.91 -5.88 15.87
CA ALA A 26 -0.28 -7.16 15.61
C ALA A 26 -0.26 -7.97 16.90
N GLU A 27 -0.85 -9.16 16.89
CA GLU A 27 -0.89 -10.03 18.04
C GLU A 27 0.52 -10.35 18.54
N GLY A 28 0.76 -10.19 19.83
CA GLY A 28 2.06 -10.42 20.43
C GLY A 28 3.07 -9.30 20.22
N HIS A 29 2.68 -8.21 19.58
CA HIS A 29 3.55 -7.06 19.33
C HIS A 29 2.90 -5.78 19.83
N PRO A 30 3.68 -4.87 20.45
CA PRO A 30 3.16 -3.57 20.84
C PRO A 30 2.95 -2.63 19.65
N ALA A 31 3.50 -2.98 18.49
CA ALA A 31 3.39 -2.14 17.30
C ALA A 31 1.96 -2.10 16.79
N VAL A 32 1.47 -0.92 16.50
CA VAL A 32 0.11 -0.69 16.02
C VAL A 32 0.16 0.31 14.85
N VAL A 33 -0.76 0.16 13.92
CA VAL A 33 -1.01 1.16 12.90
C VAL A 33 -2.34 1.82 13.23
N SER A 34 -2.32 3.13 13.42
CA SER A 34 -3.51 3.87 13.80
C SER A 34 -3.77 5.02 12.81
N PRO A 35 -5.03 5.49 12.73
CA PRO A 35 -5.37 6.62 11.86
C PRO A 35 -4.48 7.83 12.15
N GLY A 36 -3.94 8.44 11.10
CA GLY A 36 -3.02 9.55 11.21
C GLY A 36 -1.55 9.15 11.29
N MET A 37 -1.26 7.86 11.42
CA MET A 37 0.12 7.40 11.48
C MET A 37 0.79 7.45 10.11
N LYS A 38 2.00 7.98 10.06
CA LYS A 38 2.78 8.11 8.84
C LYS A 38 3.56 6.84 8.57
N GLY A 39 3.61 6.45 7.31
CA GLY A 39 4.40 5.30 6.86
C GLY A 39 5.22 5.62 5.63
N LYS A 40 6.36 4.97 5.50
CA LYS A 40 7.27 5.12 4.37
C LYS A 40 7.17 3.92 3.44
N VAL A 41 7.04 4.18 2.15
CA VAL A 41 6.98 3.13 1.13
C VAL A 41 8.37 2.52 0.96
N LEU A 42 8.50 1.23 1.22
CA LEU A 42 9.75 0.49 1.13
C LEU A 42 9.90 -0.23 -0.20
N SER A 43 8.82 -0.79 -0.71
CA SER A 43 8.83 -1.49 -1.99
C SER A 43 7.46 -1.40 -2.65
N LEU A 44 7.44 -1.61 -3.96
CA LEU A 44 6.23 -1.55 -4.77
C LEU A 44 6.08 -2.84 -5.56
N HIS A 45 4.86 -3.32 -5.64
CA HIS A 45 4.48 -4.46 -6.47
C HIS A 45 3.37 -4.01 -7.41
N ASN A 46 3.66 -4.02 -8.71
CA ASN A 46 2.67 -3.62 -9.70
C ASN A 46 1.54 -4.63 -9.79
N GLY A 47 0.35 -4.14 -10.01
CA GLY A 47 -0.77 -4.98 -10.35
C GLY A 47 -0.81 -5.26 -11.84
N PHE A 48 -1.53 -6.30 -12.21
CA PHE A 48 -1.76 -6.67 -13.60
C PHE A 48 -3.22 -6.99 -13.80
N HIS A 49 -3.74 -6.56 -14.91
CA HIS A 49 -5.10 -6.85 -15.32
C HIS A 49 -5.06 -7.45 -16.73
N LEU A 50 -5.66 -8.63 -16.88
CA LEU A 50 -5.84 -9.26 -18.18
C LEU A 50 -7.31 -9.15 -18.56
N ASP A 51 -7.60 -8.54 -19.69
CA ASP A 51 -8.97 -8.33 -20.14
C ASP A 51 -9.57 -9.63 -20.71
N VAL A 52 -9.70 -10.61 -19.81
CA VAL A 52 -10.29 -11.92 -20.08
C VAL A 52 -11.19 -12.29 -18.91
N ALA A 53 -12.37 -12.81 -19.21
CA ALA A 53 -13.43 -13.00 -18.21
C ALA A 53 -13.07 -13.90 -17.02
N ASP A 54 -12.20 -14.88 -17.20
CA ASP A 54 -11.92 -15.89 -16.17
C ASP A 54 -10.61 -15.64 -15.40
N VAL A 55 -9.96 -14.50 -15.64
CA VAL A 55 -8.70 -14.18 -14.98
C VAL A 55 -8.91 -13.05 -13.99
N ALA A 56 -8.71 -13.34 -12.71
CA ALA A 56 -8.80 -12.32 -11.68
C ALA A 56 -7.61 -11.35 -11.79
N PRO A 57 -7.85 -10.03 -11.67
CA PRO A 57 -6.76 -9.07 -11.66
C PRO A 57 -5.90 -9.23 -10.42
N ILE A 58 -4.60 -8.94 -10.57
CA ILE A 58 -3.66 -8.86 -9.47
C ILE A 58 -3.57 -7.38 -9.10
N PRO A 59 -4.04 -6.97 -7.92
CA PRO A 59 -4.01 -5.55 -7.55
C PRO A 59 -2.59 -5.09 -7.24
N PRO A 60 -2.27 -3.81 -7.51
CA PRO A 60 -0.99 -3.25 -7.10
C PRO A 60 -0.92 -3.13 -5.59
N LYS A 61 0.27 -3.31 -5.03
CA LYS A 61 0.51 -3.28 -3.59
C LYS A 61 1.80 -2.54 -3.28
N ALA A 62 1.91 -2.06 -2.06
CA ALA A 62 3.12 -1.44 -1.55
C ALA A 62 3.41 -1.96 -0.15
N VAL A 63 4.67 -2.22 0.15
CA VAL A 63 5.09 -2.51 1.52
C VAL A 63 5.44 -1.19 2.18
N VAL A 64 4.81 -0.91 3.30
CA VAL A 64 4.96 0.36 4.02
C VAL A 64 5.42 0.08 5.45
N ARG A 65 6.43 0.81 5.89
CA ARG A 65 6.88 0.78 7.28
C ARG A 65 6.33 2.00 8.00
N PHE A 66 5.48 1.77 8.97
CA PHE A 66 4.89 2.84 9.78
C PHE A 66 5.81 3.28 10.91
N GLU A 67 5.51 4.43 11.50
CA GLU A 67 6.32 5.01 12.58
C GLU A 67 6.49 4.09 13.78
N SER A 68 5.53 3.22 14.02
CA SER A 68 5.60 2.20 15.07
C SER A 68 6.62 1.10 14.80
N GLY A 69 7.19 1.06 13.59
CA GLY A 69 8.07 -0.01 13.14
C GLY A 69 7.35 -1.15 12.44
N MET A 70 6.03 -1.14 12.45
CA MET A 70 5.24 -2.17 11.78
C MET A 70 5.33 -2.04 10.27
N ARG A 71 5.58 -3.16 9.60
CA ARG A 71 5.54 -3.25 8.14
C ARG A 71 4.23 -3.89 7.72
N MET A 72 3.59 -3.29 6.76
CA MET A 72 2.29 -3.76 6.28
C MET A 72 2.20 -3.55 4.78
N MET A 73 1.55 -4.50 4.10
CA MET A 73 1.25 -4.37 2.69
C MET A 73 -0.06 -3.61 2.53
N VAL A 74 -0.04 -2.53 1.74
CA VAL A 74 -1.24 -1.74 1.45
C VAL A 74 -1.61 -1.85 -0.01
N ASP A 75 -2.90 -1.74 -0.31
CA ASP A 75 -3.42 -1.73 -1.67
C ASP A 75 -4.44 -0.59 -1.84
N ALA A 76 -4.96 -0.43 -3.06
CA ALA A 76 -5.87 0.67 -3.38
C ALA A 76 -7.21 0.62 -2.63
N ARG A 77 -7.57 -0.54 -2.06
CA ARG A 77 -8.84 -0.71 -1.34
C ARG A 77 -8.75 -0.27 0.11
N MET A 78 -7.53 -0.13 0.62
CA MET A 78 -7.29 0.33 1.99
C MET A 78 -7.38 1.84 2.06
N LYS A 79 -7.67 2.35 3.26
CA LYS A 79 -7.82 3.79 3.48
C LYS A 79 -6.48 4.39 3.89
N TRP A 80 -5.85 5.05 2.95
CA TRP A 80 -4.59 5.78 3.19
C TRP A 80 -4.54 6.99 2.26
N GLU A 81 -3.72 7.96 2.62
CA GLU A 81 -3.56 9.18 1.85
C GLU A 81 -2.08 9.41 1.55
N TRP A 82 -1.77 9.76 0.32
CA TRP A 82 -0.42 10.13 -0.07
C TRP A 82 -0.04 11.48 0.51
N VAL A 83 1.17 11.56 1.04
CA VAL A 83 1.71 12.82 1.59
C VAL A 83 2.66 13.41 0.58
N ASP A 84 2.28 14.57 0.04
CA ASP A 84 3.12 15.30 -0.89
C ASP A 84 4.29 15.96 -0.14
N GLY A 85 5.42 15.97 -0.82
CA GLY A 85 6.58 16.67 -0.30
C GLY A 85 7.32 15.97 0.82
N ALA A 86 7.20 14.69 0.91
CA ALA A 86 7.96 13.76 1.76
C ALA A 86 9.10 14.36 2.62
N GLY A 87 9.03 15.58 2.84
CA GLY A 87 10.06 16.31 3.52
C GLY A 87 9.93 16.34 4.99
#